data_ee0fd263b5c55170f96a5a95b3793e9d
#
_entry.id   ee0fd263b5c55170f96a5a95b3793e9d
#
_cell.length_a   1.000
_cell.length_b   1.000
_cell.length_c   1.000
_cell.angle_alpha   90.00
_cell.angle_beta   90.00
_cell.angle_gamma   90.00
#
_symmetry.space_group_name_H-M   'P 1'
#
loop_
_entity.id
_entity.type
_entity.pdbx_description
1 polymer ?
#
loop_
_entity_poly.entity_id
_entity_poly.type
_entity_poly.pdbx_seq_one_letter_code
_entity_poly.pdbx_strand_id
1 'polypeptide(L)'
;MRVCLQNKSKNNIMKYKRILLKLSGESLMGEQEYGISPEMLSQYATEIKQAKELGAEIAVVIGGGNIFRGLQGAAKGMDRVQGDYMGMLATVINSMALQSELEQQGVATELLSGLAIEPICKETSRRRMISSLKEGKVVIIAGGTGNPYFTTDTASTLRAIEMQADVILKGTRVDGVYTADPEKDPSATKYSSLTYDEALSKKLKIMDLTAFALCQENKMPIYVFDMNTIGNLQKVVKGEHIGTIVEN
;
A
#
# COMPACT_ATOMS: atom_id res chain seq x y z
N MET A 1 -22.98 -17.43 46.88
CA MET A 1 -23.55 -16.76 45.71
C MET A 1 -22.36 -16.21 44.90
N ARG A 2 -21.86 -16.99 43.89
CA ARG A 2 -20.73 -16.60 43.04
C ARG A 2 -21.28 -15.95 41.81
N VAL A 3 -21.09 -14.65 41.64
CA VAL A 3 -21.41 -13.92 40.42
C VAL A 3 -20.32 -14.22 39.41
N CYS A 4 -20.67 -15.03 38.43
CA CYS A 4 -19.84 -15.29 37.23
C CYS A 4 -19.91 -14.04 36.35
N LEU A 5 -18.90 -13.19 36.39
CA LEU A 5 -18.71 -12.13 35.40
C LEU A 5 -18.31 -12.78 34.09
N GLN A 6 -19.28 -13.00 33.21
CA GLN A 6 -19.02 -13.33 31.81
C GLN A 6 -18.42 -12.10 31.12
N ASN A 7 -17.09 -12.11 31.01
CA ASN A 7 -16.38 -11.21 30.13
C ASN A 7 -16.71 -11.62 28.68
N LYS A 8 -17.74 -11.00 28.10
CA LYS A 8 -17.97 -11.05 26.64
C LYS A 8 -16.87 -10.26 25.98
N SER A 9 -15.75 -10.91 25.65
CA SER A 9 -14.81 -10.39 24.66
C SER A 9 -15.60 -10.21 23.37
N LYS A 10 -15.88 -8.97 22.97
CA LYS A 10 -16.29 -8.64 21.61
C LYS A 10 -15.17 -9.14 20.70
N ASN A 11 -15.35 -10.29 20.08
CA ASN A 11 -14.51 -10.73 18.97
C ASN A 11 -14.58 -9.64 17.92
N ASN A 12 -13.58 -8.77 17.88
CA ASN A 12 -13.33 -7.85 16.78
C ASN A 12 -12.87 -8.70 15.60
N ILE A 13 -13.83 -9.25 14.85
CA ILE A 13 -13.54 -10.10 13.69
C ILE A 13 -13.00 -9.17 12.61
N MET A 14 -11.68 -9.20 12.38
CA MET A 14 -11.08 -8.58 11.21
C MET A 14 -11.57 -9.30 9.94
N LYS A 15 -11.92 -8.55 8.93
CA LYS A 15 -12.22 -9.11 7.60
C LYS A 15 -10.95 -9.57 6.90
N TYR A 16 -9.87 -8.79 7.03
CA TYR A 16 -8.59 -9.05 6.38
C TYR A 16 -7.50 -9.27 7.43
N LYS A 17 -6.90 -10.45 7.44
CA LYS A 17 -5.84 -10.81 8.38
C LYS A 17 -4.46 -10.42 7.88
N ARG A 18 -4.18 -10.65 6.60
CA ARG A 18 -2.91 -10.28 5.97
C ARG A 18 -3.17 -9.30 4.83
N ILE A 19 -2.63 -8.11 4.94
CA ILE A 19 -2.85 -7.04 3.97
C ILE A 19 -1.54 -6.58 3.35
N LEU A 20 -1.59 -6.16 2.10
CA LEU A 20 -0.57 -5.32 1.51
C LEU A 20 -1.13 -3.91 1.36
N LEU A 21 -0.57 -2.97 2.11
CA LEU A 21 -0.89 -1.55 2.01
C LEU A 21 0.00 -0.89 0.97
N LYS A 22 -0.60 -0.39 -0.11
CA LYS A 22 0.10 0.37 -1.15
C LYS A 22 -0.16 1.86 -0.97
N LEU A 23 0.90 2.63 -0.81
CA LEU A 23 0.87 4.09 -0.68
C LEU A 23 1.53 4.77 -1.88
N SER A 24 1.01 5.94 -2.26
CA SER A 24 1.71 6.81 -3.20
C SER A 24 2.84 7.55 -2.48
N GLY A 25 4.01 7.68 -3.11
CA GLY A 25 5.05 8.56 -2.57
C GLY A 25 4.56 10.00 -2.46
N GLU A 26 3.71 10.45 -3.39
CA GLU A 26 3.13 11.80 -3.35
C GLU A 26 2.32 12.08 -2.09
N SER A 27 1.70 11.07 -1.49
CA SER A 27 0.97 11.27 -0.24
C SER A 27 1.87 11.53 0.97
N LEU A 28 3.19 11.28 0.85
CA LEU A 28 4.16 11.67 1.88
C LEU A 28 4.61 13.14 1.81
N MET A 29 4.27 13.85 0.75
CA MET A 29 4.67 15.27 0.61
C MET A 29 3.91 16.21 1.55
N GLY A 30 2.67 15.86 1.92
CA GLY A 30 1.78 16.78 2.59
C GLY A 30 1.50 18.00 1.69
N GLU A 31 1.71 19.20 2.21
CA GLU A 31 1.58 20.46 1.46
C GLU A 31 2.84 20.86 0.68
N GLN A 32 3.93 20.06 0.76
CA GLN A 32 5.19 20.33 0.06
C GLN A 32 5.09 19.90 -1.41
N GLU A 33 5.90 20.52 -2.27
CA GLU A 33 6.00 20.16 -3.69
C GLU A 33 6.83 18.89 -3.94
N TYR A 34 7.72 18.52 -3.00
CA TYR A 34 8.61 17.35 -3.07
C TYR A 34 9.07 16.92 -1.67
N GLY A 35 9.63 15.73 -1.57
CA GLY A 35 10.24 15.23 -0.34
C GLY A 35 9.26 14.51 0.56
N ILE A 36 9.56 14.48 1.85
CA ILE A 36 8.80 13.74 2.88
C ILE A 36 8.42 14.73 3.99
N SER A 37 7.11 14.89 4.22
CA SER A 37 6.58 15.64 5.36
C SER A 37 6.67 14.78 6.62
N PRO A 38 7.31 15.25 7.69
CA PRO A 38 7.34 14.56 8.97
C PRO A 38 5.95 14.30 9.54
N GLU A 39 5.02 15.24 9.35
CA GLU A 39 3.63 15.14 9.84
C GLU A 39 2.89 14.00 9.13
N MET A 40 2.97 13.92 7.79
CA MET A 40 2.34 12.85 7.01
C MET A 40 2.96 11.49 7.32
N LEU A 41 4.29 11.46 7.50
CA LEU A 41 5.00 10.24 7.86
C LEU A 41 4.53 9.70 9.22
N SER A 42 4.43 10.58 10.23
CA SER A 42 3.97 10.24 11.57
C SER A 42 2.51 9.81 11.58
N GLN A 43 1.65 10.48 10.81
CA GLN A 43 0.25 10.08 10.65
C GLN A 43 0.13 8.67 10.06
N TYR A 44 0.85 8.38 8.98
CA TYR A 44 0.78 7.06 8.33
C TYR A 44 1.37 5.95 9.20
N ALA A 45 2.46 6.22 9.91
CA ALA A 45 3.00 5.27 10.88
C ALA A 45 1.99 4.97 12.00
N THR A 46 1.29 5.98 12.49
CA THR A 46 0.23 5.83 13.51
C THR A 46 -0.93 4.98 13.01
N GLU A 47 -1.43 5.23 11.79
CA GLU A 47 -2.49 4.42 11.17
C GLU A 47 -2.07 2.95 11.01
N ILE A 48 -0.83 2.71 10.55
CA ILE A 48 -0.28 1.35 10.40
C ILE A 48 -0.14 0.66 11.77
N LYS A 49 0.38 1.36 12.78
CA LYS A 49 0.48 0.86 14.15
C LYS A 49 -0.89 0.44 14.69
N GLN A 50 -1.89 1.31 14.57
CA GLN A 50 -3.23 1.04 15.07
C GLN A 50 -3.90 -0.13 14.33
N ALA A 51 -3.71 -0.28 13.03
CA ALA A 51 -4.18 -1.43 12.28
C ALA A 51 -3.47 -2.73 12.70
N LYS A 52 -2.16 -2.66 12.98
CA LYS A 52 -1.38 -3.78 13.51
C LYS A 52 -1.86 -4.21 14.90
N GLU A 53 -2.20 -3.27 15.77
CA GLU A 53 -2.73 -3.54 17.12
C GLU A 53 -4.07 -4.29 17.10
N LEU A 54 -4.83 -4.24 16.01
CA LEU A 54 -5.99 -5.09 15.79
C LEU A 54 -5.62 -6.55 15.52
N GLY A 55 -4.34 -6.85 15.24
CA GLY A 55 -3.82 -8.18 14.94
C GLY A 55 -3.56 -8.43 13.46
N ALA A 56 -3.64 -7.41 12.60
CA ALA A 56 -3.36 -7.57 11.18
C ALA A 56 -1.86 -7.79 10.90
N GLU A 57 -1.55 -8.69 9.98
CA GLU A 57 -0.25 -8.86 9.37
C GLU A 57 -0.13 -7.85 8.22
N ILE A 58 0.77 -6.88 8.32
CA ILE A 58 0.85 -5.74 7.39
C ILE A 58 2.17 -5.73 6.65
N ALA A 59 2.09 -5.77 5.30
CA ALA A 59 3.18 -5.35 4.44
C ALA A 59 2.85 -3.99 3.80
N VAL A 60 3.88 -3.16 3.61
CA VAL A 60 3.73 -1.81 3.03
C VAL A 60 4.62 -1.67 1.83
N VAL A 61 4.08 -1.13 0.74
CA VAL A 61 4.82 -0.70 -0.45
C VAL A 61 4.54 0.78 -0.69
N ILE A 62 5.60 1.59 -0.82
CA ILE A 62 5.47 3.03 -1.04
C ILE A 62 6.11 3.40 -2.39
N GLY A 63 5.41 4.22 -3.19
CA GLY A 63 5.97 4.80 -4.41
C GLY A 63 7.08 5.82 -4.13
N GLY A 64 7.86 6.17 -5.18
CA GLY A 64 8.96 7.13 -5.09
C GLY A 64 8.66 8.49 -5.73
N GLY A 65 7.42 8.74 -6.15
CA GLY A 65 7.06 9.90 -6.99
C GLY A 65 7.22 11.28 -6.33
N ASN A 66 7.34 11.34 -5.01
CA ASN A 66 7.66 12.56 -4.25
C ASN A 66 9.15 12.96 -4.32
N ILE A 67 10.02 12.02 -4.69
CA ILE A 67 11.46 12.22 -4.77
C ILE A 67 11.91 12.22 -6.23
N PHE A 68 11.49 11.21 -7.02
CA PHE A 68 11.89 11.09 -8.41
C PHE A 68 10.79 10.40 -9.24
N ARG A 69 10.55 10.96 -10.45
CA ARG A 69 9.59 10.42 -11.44
C ARG A 69 10.32 10.04 -12.71
N GLY A 70 10.57 8.74 -12.91
CA GLY A 70 11.33 8.21 -14.05
C GLY A 70 10.75 8.60 -15.41
N LEU A 71 9.42 8.59 -15.57
CA LEU A 71 8.76 9.02 -16.82
C LEU A 71 9.02 10.49 -17.19
N GLN A 72 9.09 11.39 -16.21
CA GLN A 72 9.42 12.79 -16.46
C GLN A 72 10.89 12.98 -16.79
N GLY A 73 11.79 12.17 -16.20
CA GLY A 73 13.19 12.13 -16.55
C GLY A 73 13.42 11.66 -17.99
N ALA A 74 12.75 10.59 -18.40
CA ALA A 74 12.81 10.03 -19.75
C ALA A 74 12.31 11.03 -20.81
N ALA A 75 11.26 11.79 -20.52
CA ALA A 75 10.77 12.86 -21.40
C ALA A 75 11.77 14.00 -21.63
N LYS A 76 12.79 14.13 -20.76
CA LYS A 76 13.90 15.10 -20.86
C LYS A 76 15.19 14.50 -21.43
N GLY A 77 15.14 13.31 -22.06
CA GLY A 77 16.28 12.65 -22.69
C GLY A 77 17.09 11.71 -21.77
N MET A 78 16.63 11.46 -20.53
CA MET A 78 17.24 10.46 -19.66
C MET A 78 16.92 9.04 -20.16
N ASP A 79 17.88 8.14 -20.06
CA ASP A 79 17.64 6.71 -20.33
C ASP A 79 16.55 6.16 -19.40
N ARG A 80 15.61 5.45 -19.97
CA ARG A 80 14.44 4.91 -19.25
C ARG A 80 14.84 3.96 -18.13
N VAL A 81 15.80 3.08 -18.38
CA VAL A 81 16.28 2.08 -17.40
C VAL A 81 16.92 2.79 -16.21
N GLN A 82 17.75 3.81 -16.46
CA GLN A 82 18.35 4.61 -15.41
C GLN A 82 17.29 5.36 -14.59
N GLY A 83 16.30 5.95 -15.26
CA GLY A 83 15.19 6.61 -14.60
C GLY A 83 14.37 5.69 -13.71
N ASP A 84 14.12 4.46 -14.17
CA ASP A 84 13.38 3.46 -13.38
C ASP A 84 14.18 3.01 -12.14
N TYR A 85 15.52 2.81 -12.25
CA TYR A 85 16.37 2.54 -11.09
C TYR A 85 16.39 3.70 -10.09
N MET A 86 16.47 4.95 -10.56
CA MET A 86 16.37 6.12 -9.68
C MET A 86 15.01 6.16 -8.96
N GLY A 87 13.91 5.84 -9.64
CA GLY A 87 12.59 5.68 -9.03
C GLY A 87 12.53 4.56 -7.98
N MET A 88 13.17 3.43 -8.24
CA MET A 88 13.30 2.35 -7.26
C MET A 88 14.09 2.77 -6.03
N LEU A 89 15.22 3.49 -6.19
CA LEU A 89 15.99 4.05 -5.08
C LEU A 89 15.19 5.10 -4.29
N ALA A 90 14.36 5.89 -4.95
CA ALA A 90 13.45 6.82 -4.28
C ALA A 90 12.45 6.08 -3.35
N THR A 91 11.97 4.89 -3.76
CA THR A 91 11.14 4.06 -2.86
C THR A 91 11.91 3.56 -1.64
N VAL A 92 13.22 3.32 -1.76
CA VAL A 92 14.07 2.92 -0.63
C VAL A 92 14.16 4.05 0.39
N ILE A 93 14.38 5.28 -0.06
CA ILE A 93 14.42 6.47 0.82
C ILE A 93 13.11 6.61 1.60
N ASN A 94 11.97 6.56 0.93
CA ASN A 94 10.66 6.62 1.58
C ASN A 94 10.44 5.48 2.58
N SER A 95 10.89 4.29 2.23
CA SER A 95 10.74 3.09 3.07
C SER A 95 11.60 3.15 4.33
N MET A 96 12.82 3.69 4.22
CA MET A 96 13.70 3.95 5.39
C MET A 96 13.09 4.99 6.33
N ALA A 97 12.51 6.04 5.78
CA ALA A 97 11.83 7.06 6.59
C ALA A 97 10.64 6.46 7.34
N LEU A 98 9.78 5.67 6.67
CA LEU A 98 8.66 5.00 7.31
C LEU A 98 9.12 3.98 8.36
N GLN A 99 10.20 3.23 8.08
CA GLN A 99 10.79 2.31 9.05
C GLN A 99 11.19 3.03 10.33
N SER A 100 11.97 4.11 10.19
CA SER A 100 12.44 4.92 11.33
C SER A 100 11.26 5.42 12.18
N GLU A 101 10.22 5.94 11.54
CA GLU A 101 9.05 6.48 12.25
C GLU A 101 8.25 5.37 12.97
N LEU A 102 8.03 4.22 12.31
CA LEU A 102 7.37 3.09 12.94
C LEU A 102 8.14 2.57 14.15
N GLU A 103 9.46 2.46 14.05
CA GLU A 103 10.33 1.99 15.14
C GLU A 103 10.35 2.99 16.30
N GLN A 104 10.35 4.30 16.03
CA GLN A 104 10.18 5.34 17.08
C GLN A 104 8.83 5.21 17.79
N GLN A 105 7.78 4.79 17.10
CA GLN A 105 6.46 4.52 17.69
C GLN A 105 6.37 3.13 18.35
N GLY A 106 7.47 2.37 18.43
CA GLY A 106 7.55 1.07 19.10
C GLY A 106 7.03 -0.10 18.24
N VAL A 107 6.93 0.06 16.95
CA VAL A 107 6.51 -1.00 16.00
C VAL A 107 7.75 -1.70 15.45
N ALA A 108 7.87 -3.01 15.68
CA ALA A 108 8.94 -3.80 15.05
C ALA A 108 8.72 -3.90 13.53
N THR A 109 9.80 -3.69 12.76
CA THR A 109 9.76 -3.68 11.31
C THR A 109 10.79 -4.63 10.68
N GLU A 110 10.62 -4.91 9.40
CA GLU A 110 11.63 -5.52 8.52
C GLU A 110 11.59 -4.80 7.18
N LEU A 111 12.72 -4.18 6.78
CA LEU A 111 12.86 -3.54 5.49
C LEU A 111 13.47 -4.52 4.48
N LEU A 112 12.74 -4.78 3.40
CA LEU A 112 13.14 -5.63 2.29
C LEU A 112 13.19 -4.83 0.99
N SER A 113 14.01 -5.25 0.03
CA SER A 113 14.11 -4.58 -1.27
C SER A 113 14.14 -5.56 -2.43
N GLY A 114 13.54 -5.15 -3.56
CA GLY A 114 13.72 -5.83 -4.85
C GLY A 114 15.11 -5.64 -5.45
N LEU A 115 15.88 -4.65 -4.97
CA LEU A 115 17.28 -4.42 -5.33
C LEU A 115 18.18 -4.89 -4.20
N ALA A 116 19.33 -5.49 -4.53
CA ALA A 116 20.36 -5.81 -3.54
C ALA A 116 21.06 -4.52 -3.09
N ILE A 117 20.79 -4.07 -1.86
CA ILE A 117 21.30 -2.81 -1.29
C ILE A 117 21.80 -3.07 0.15
N GLU A 118 22.71 -4.00 0.31
CA GLU A 118 23.37 -4.19 1.60
C GLU A 118 24.34 -3.01 1.89
N PRO A 119 24.44 -2.51 3.13
CA PRO A 119 23.83 -3.04 4.38
C PRO A 119 22.46 -2.41 4.74
N ILE A 120 21.78 -1.69 3.83
CA ILE A 120 20.57 -0.91 4.14
C ILE A 120 19.36 -1.83 4.36
N CYS A 121 19.15 -2.79 3.46
CA CYS A 121 18.00 -3.69 3.52
C CYS A 121 18.33 -5.05 2.91
N LYS A 122 17.58 -6.07 3.32
CA LYS A 122 17.75 -7.42 2.80
C LYS A 122 16.98 -7.59 1.49
N GLU A 123 17.41 -8.53 0.68
CA GLU A 123 16.70 -8.92 -0.53
C GLU A 123 15.34 -9.53 -0.21
N THR A 124 14.32 -9.10 -0.97
CA THR A 124 12.95 -9.59 -0.85
C THR A 124 12.85 -11.05 -1.29
N SER A 125 12.21 -11.86 -0.45
CA SER A 125 11.77 -13.20 -0.83
C SER A 125 10.46 -13.54 -0.12
N ARG A 126 9.65 -14.40 -0.76
CA ARG A 126 8.40 -14.90 -0.16
C ARG A 126 8.61 -15.42 1.27
N ARG A 127 9.69 -16.22 1.48
CA ARG A 127 9.98 -16.83 2.78
C ARG A 127 10.24 -15.75 3.85
N ARG A 128 11.05 -14.74 3.52
CA ARG A 128 11.36 -13.65 4.46
C ARG A 128 10.11 -12.83 4.79
N MET A 129 9.33 -12.43 3.77
CA MET A 129 8.10 -11.67 4.00
C MET A 129 7.16 -12.40 4.97
N ILE A 130 6.86 -13.68 4.68
CA ILE A 130 5.93 -14.46 5.50
C ILE A 130 6.49 -14.71 6.91
N SER A 131 7.80 -14.97 7.06
CA SER A 131 8.44 -15.17 8.38
C SER A 131 8.32 -13.90 9.23
N SER A 132 8.71 -12.75 8.69
CA SER A 132 8.67 -11.47 9.41
C SER A 132 7.25 -11.05 9.79
N LEU A 133 6.27 -11.29 8.91
CA LEU A 133 4.86 -11.03 9.24
C LEU A 133 4.38 -11.91 10.41
N LYS A 134 4.72 -13.21 10.41
CA LYS A 134 4.38 -14.13 11.49
C LYS A 134 5.10 -13.81 12.81
N GLU A 135 6.27 -13.21 12.74
CA GLU A 135 7.00 -12.67 13.90
C GLU A 135 6.37 -11.38 14.45
N GLY A 136 5.28 -10.91 13.83
CA GLY A 136 4.58 -9.71 14.24
C GLY A 136 5.27 -8.40 13.82
N LYS A 137 6.17 -8.43 12.84
CA LYS A 137 6.78 -7.23 12.26
C LYS A 137 5.90 -6.64 11.17
N VAL A 138 5.96 -5.32 10.98
CA VAL A 138 5.50 -4.68 9.74
C VAL A 138 6.60 -4.85 8.71
N VAL A 139 6.27 -5.43 7.54
CA VAL A 139 7.22 -5.65 6.45
C VAL A 139 7.12 -4.49 5.47
N ILE A 140 8.21 -3.74 5.29
CA ILE A 140 8.27 -2.64 4.33
C ILE A 140 9.04 -3.13 3.11
N ILE A 141 8.48 -2.99 1.91
CA ILE A 141 9.05 -3.53 0.67
C ILE A 141 9.37 -2.39 -0.28
N ALA A 142 10.66 -2.16 -0.48
CA ALA A 142 11.24 -1.14 -1.32
C ALA A 142 11.78 -1.71 -2.65
N GLY A 143 12.33 -0.86 -3.51
CA GLY A 143 13.03 -1.26 -4.73
C GLY A 143 12.11 -1.85 -5.81
N GLY A 144 10.80 -1.68 -5.70
CA GLY A 144 9.84 -2.14 -6.69
C GLY A 144 9.90 -3.65 -6.94
N THR A 145 9.87 -4.05 -8.21
CA THR A 145 10.09 -5.42 -8.64
C THR A 145 11.58 -5.80 -8.70
N GLY A 146 12.48 -4.82 -8.60
CA GLY A 146 13.91 -4.96 -8.91
C GLY A 146 14.21 -4.84 -10.41
N ASN A 147 13.20 -4.71 -11.26
CA ASN A 147 13.34 -4.65 -12.71
C ASN A 147 12.78 -3.36 -13.27
N PRO A 148 13.47 -2.72 -14.25
CA PRO A 148 12.92 -1.60 -15.00
C PRO A 148 11.60 -1.93 -15.73
N TYR A 149 10.91 -0.92 -16.19
CA TYR A 149 9.62 -0.99 -16.92
C TYR A 149 8.38 -1.35 -16.09
N PHE A 150 8.53 -1.71 -14.82
CA PHE A 150 7.42 -2.00 -13.93
C PHE A 150 7.16 -0.84 -12.96
N THR A 151 5.89 -0.64 -12.63
CA THR A 151 5.49 0.40 -11.67
C THR A 151 5.43 -0.14 -10.25
N THR A 152 5.20 0.76 -9.29
CA THR A 152 4.92 0.39 -7.90
C THR A 152 3.61 -0.39 -7.75
N ASP A 153 2.61 -0.17 -8.62
CA ASP A 153 1.37 -0.94 -8.61
C ASP A 153 1.65 -2.41 -8.97
N THR A 154 2.45 -2.66 -10.02
CA THR A 154 2.90 -4.02 -10.40
C THR A 154 3.70 -4.67 -9.27
N ALA A 155 4.63 -3.93 -8.65
CA ALA A 155 5.41 -4.45 -7.52
C ALA A 155 4.49 -4.84 -6.34
N SER A 156 3.53 -3.98 -5.99
CA SER A 156 2.57 -4.25 -4.92
C SER A 156 1.77 -5.52 -5.18
N THR A 157 1.28 -5.69 -6.41
CA THR A 157 0.52 -6.88 -6.80
C THR A 157 1.35 -8.15 -6.69
N LEU A 158 2.58 -8.14 -7.23
CA LEU A 158 3.49 -9.28 -7.15
C LEU A 158 3.75 -9.69 -5.69
N ARG A 159 4.08 -8.71 -4.83
CA ARG A 159 4.38 -9.00 -3.42
C ARG A 159 3.15 -9.45 -2.64
N ALA A 160 1.96 -8.90 -2.93
CA ALA A 160 0.71 -9.34 -2.31
C ALA A 160 0.42 -10.82 -2.61
N ILE A 161 0.59 -11.24 -3.86
CA ILE A 161 0.41 -12.64 -4.27
C ILE A 161 1.45 -13.55 -3.62
N GLU A 162 2.75 -13.17 -3.68
CA GLU A 162 3.84 -13.94 -3.08
C GLU A 162 3.65 -14.17 -1.58
N MET A 163 3.22 -13.14 -0.84
CA MET A 163 3.02 -13.25 0.61
C MET A 163 1.65 -13.80 0.99
N GLN A 164 0.79 -14.11 0.01
CA GLN A 164 -0.58 -14.58 0.23
C GLN A 164 -1.42 -13.57 1.04
N ALA A 165 -1.44 -12.32 0.61
CA ALA A 165 -2.31 -11.31 1.19
C ALA A 165 -3.79 -11.63 0.88
N ASP A 166 -4.67 -11.24 1.79
CA ASP A 166 -6.13 -11.34 1.59
C ASP A 166 -6.63 -10.24 0.66
N VAL A 167 -5.93 -9.10 0.60
CA VAL A 167 -6.31 -7.92 -0.16
C VAL A 167 -5.13 -6.96 -0.35
N ILE A 168 -5.13 -6.22 -1.45
CA ILE A 168 -4.30 -5.03 -1.63
C ILE A 168 -5.13 -3.82 -1.22
N LEU A 169 -4.70 -3.11 -0.19
CA LEU A 169 -5.28 -1.85 0.25
C LEU A 169 -4.56 -0.70 -0.46
N LYS A 170 -5.21 -0.09 -1.44
CA LYS A 170 -4.67 1.07 -2.15
C LYS A 170 -5.11 2.34 -1.44
N GLY A 171 -4.22 2.90 -0.62
CA GLY A 171 -4.41 4.19 0.03
C GLY A 171 -4.21 5.34 -0.96
N THR A 172 -5.23 6.17 -1.11
CA THR A 172 -5.28 7.30 -2.06
C THR A 172 -5.76 8.58 -1.36
N ARG A 173 -5.85 9.68 -2.12
CA ARG A 173 -6.46 10.94 -1.64
C ARG A 173 -7.99 10.96 -1.80
N VAL A 174 -8.52 10.07 -2.64
CA VAL A 174 -9.95 9.91 -2.86
C VAL A 174 -10.47 8.67 -2.16
N ASP A 175 -11.71 8.69 -1.76
CA ASP A 175 -12.33 7.65 -0.91
C ASP A 175 -12.85 6.43 -1.70
N GLY A 176 -12.45 6.27 -2.97
CA GLY A 176 -12.84 5.12 -3.79
C GLY A 176 -12.62 5.31 -5.28
N VAL A 177 -13.21 4.44 -6.07
CA VAL A 177 -13.23 4.50 -7.54
C VAL A 177 -14.51 5.19 -7.99
N TYR A 178 -14.39 6.12 -8.93
CA TYR A 178 -15.48 6.94 -9.44
C TYR A 178 -15.68 6.74 -10.95
N THR A 179 -16.85 7.13 -11.45
CA THR A 179 -17.17 7.12 -12.89
C THR A 179 -16.31 8.09 -13.70
N ALA A 180 -15.81 9.15 -13.05
CA ALA A 180 -14.89 10.15 -13.59
C ALA A 180 -14.04 10.69 -12.42
N ASP A 181 -13.10 11.60 -12.70
CA ASP A 181 -12.28 12.25 -11.67
C ASP A 181 -13.16 13.18 -10.80
N PRO A 182 -13.42 12.87 -9.52
CA PRO A 182 -14.30 13.66 -8.67
C PRO A 182 -13.75 15.07 -8.36
N GLU A 183 -12.44 15.29 -8.53
CA GLU A 183 -11.83 16.62 -8.35
C GLU A 183 -12.13 17.53 -9.56
N LYS A 184 -12.51 16.97 -10.72
CA LYS A 184 -12.79 17.71 -11.97
C LYS A 184 -14.24 17.65 -12.40
N ASP A 185 -14.95 16.59 -12.04
CA ASP A 185 -16.34 16.35 -12.42
C ASP A 185 -17.20 16.15 -11.16
N PRO A 186 -17.95 17.18 -10.75
CA PRO A 186 -18.85 17.07 -9.58
C PRO A 186 -19.99 16.06 -9.75
N SER A 187 -20.26 15.60 -10.99
CA SER A 187 -21.28 14.58 -11.27
C SER A 187 -20.74 13.15 -11.13
N ALA A 188 -19.43 12.98 -10.88
CA ALA A 188 -18.81 11.69 -10.70
C ALA A 188 -19.43 10.93 -9.52
N THR A 189 -19.84 9.70 -9.76
CA THR A 189 -20.44 8.83 -8.74
C THR A 189 -19.45 7.75 -8.32
N LYS A 190 -19.40 7.49 -7.01
CA LYS A 190 -18.53 6.47 -6.42
C LYS A 190 -19.14 5.08 -6.60
N TYR A 191 -18.31 4.12 -6.97
CA TYR A 191 -18.66 2.71 -6.93
C TYR A 191 -18.44 2.15 -5.52
N SER A 192 -19.34 1.32 -5.03
CA SER A 192 -19.14 0.53 -3.80
C SER A 192 -18.32 -0.74 -4.09
N SER A 193 -18.58 -1.35 -5.24
CA SER A 193 -17.87 -2.53 -5.74
C SER A 193 -17.81 -2.52 -7.27
N LEU A 194 -16.82 -3.21 -7.82
CA LEU A 194 -16.62 -3.42 -9.25
C LEU A 194 -16.04 -4.81 -9.47
N THR A 195 -16.40 -5.45 -10.58
CA THR A 195 -15.62 -6.57 -11.10
C THR A 195 -14.42 -6.06 -11.90
N TYR A 196 -13.41 -6.92 -12.11
CA TYR A 196 -12.28 -6.57 -12.98
C TYR A 196 -12.74 -6.25 -14.41
N ASP A 197 -13.68 -7.03 -14.95
CA ASP A 197 -14.22 -6.84 -16.29
C ASP A 197 -14.99 -5.51 -16.43
N GLU A 198 -15.75 -5.14 -15.41
CA GLU A 198 -16.44 -3.84 -15.39
C GLU A 198 -15.44 -2.68 -15.37
N ALA A 199 -14.39 -2.78 -14.54
CA ALA A 199 -13.36 -1.75 -14.45
C ALA A 199 -12.60 -1.59 -15.78
N LEU A 200 -12.27 -2.70 -16.46
CA LEU A 200 -11.62 -2.70 -17.78
C LEU A 200 -12.54 -2.14 -18.86
N SER A 201 -13.79 -2.60 -18.94
CA SER A 201 -14.76 -2.16 -19.94
C SER A 201 -15.04 -0.65 -19.86
N LYS A 202 -15.08 -0.12 -18.63
CA LYS A 202 -15.26 1.31 -18.34
C LYS A 202 -13.97 2.11 -18.39
N LYS A 203 -12.81 1.47 -18.67
CA LYS A 203 -11.48 2.09 -18.75
C LYS A 203 -11.10 2.87 -17.49
N LEU A 204 -11.49 2.38 -16.31
CA LEU A 204 -11.19 3.02 -15.03
C LEU A 204 -9.70 2.87 -14.70
N LYS A 205 -9.06 3.96 -14.32
CA LYS A 205 -7.62 4.01 -14.00
C LYS A 205 -7.37 3.69 -12.52
N ILE A 206 -7.54 2.44 -12.14
CA ILE A 206 -7.34 2.00 -10.76
C ILE A 206 -5.86 1.68 -10.49
N MET A 207 -5.25 0.90 -11.38
CA MET A 207 -3.82 0.54 -11.40
C MET A 207 -3.34 0.52 -12.86
N ASP A 208 -2.02 0.33 -13.08
CA ASP A 208 -1.55 0.02 -14.43
C ASP A 208 -2.08 -1.34 -14.92
N LEU A 209 -2.11 -1.52 -16.25
CA LEU A 209 -2.71 -2.72 -16.85
C LEU A 209 -2.01 -4.02 -16.44
N THR A 210 -0.69 -4.00 -16.25
CA THR A 210 0.08 -5.19 -15.83
C THR A 210 -0.30 -5.61 -14.41
N ALA A 211 -0.36 -4.66 -13.48
CA ALA A 211 -0.81 -4.89 -12.11
C ALA A 211 -2.24 -5.41 -12.08
N PHE A 212 -3.12 -4.80 -12.87
CA PHE A 212 -4.53 -5.13 -12.90
C PHE A 212 -4.79 -6.54 -13.45
N ALA A 213 -4.14 -6.91 -14.57
CA ALA A 213 -4.22 -8.25 -15.15
C ALA A 213 -3.70 -9.31 -14.15
N LEU A 214 -2.57 -9.04 -13.48
CA LEU A 214 -2.01 -9.95 -12.50
C LEU A 214 -2.93 -10.14 -11.29
N CYS A 215 -3.62 -9.08 -10.83
CA CYS A 215 -4.63 -9.19 -9.79
C CYS A 215 -5.81 -10.05 -10.25
N GLN A 216 -6.33 -9.82 -11.44
CA GLN A 216 -7.47 -10.57 -12.01
C GLN A 216 -7.14 -12.06 -12.13
N GLU A 217 -6.00 -12.42 -12.73
CA GLU A 217 -5.58 -13.81 -12.89
C GLU A 217 -5.44 -14.56 -11.56
N ASN A 218 -4.95 -13.88 -10.52
CA ASN A 218 -4.72 -14.47 -9.20
C ASN A 218 -5.88 -14.23 -8.22
N LYS A 219 -6.99 -13.64 -8.67
CA LYS A 219 -8.16 -13.31 -7.84
C LYS A 219 -7.79 -12.52 -6.58
N MET A 220 -6.81 -11.60 -6.72
CA MET A 220 -6.32 -10.77 -5.63
C MET A 220 -7.19 -9.51 -5.51
N PRO A 221 -8.02 -9.35 -4.47
CA PRO A 221 -8.89 -8.20 -4.35
C PRO A 221 -8.10 -6.91 -4.17
N ILE A 222 -8.62 -5.80 -4.76
CA ILE A 222 -8.07 -4.45 -4.58
C ILE A 222 -9.12 -3.62 -3.84
N TYR A 223 -8.77 -3.01 -2.73
CA TYR A 223 -9.64 -2.09 -2.00
C TYR A 223 -9.06 -0.68 -2.05
N VAL A 224 -9.78 0.23 -2.69
CA VAL A 224 -9.37 1.64 -2.84
C VAL A 224 -10.08 2.48 -1.79
N PHE A 225 -9.34 3.26 -1.01
CA PHE A 225 -9.88 4.08 0.08
C PHE A 225 -9.03 5.33 0.34
N ASP A 226 -9.63 6.31 1.00
CA ASP A 226 -8.91 7.50 1.46
C ASP A 226 -8.05 7.20 2.69
N MET A 227 -6.73 7.28 2.51
CA MET A 227 -5.74 7.06 3.56
C MET A 227 -5.46 8.31 4.41
N ASN A 228 -5.87 9.49 3.95
CA ASN A 228 -5.60 10.75 4.65
C ASN A 228 -6.55 10.96 5.84
N THR A 229 -7.74 10.36 5.80
CA THR A 229 -8.68 10.42 6.92
C THR A 229 -8.26 9.44 8.01
N ILE A 230 -7.97 9.98 9.19
CA ILE A 230 -7.53 9.24 10.37
C ILE A 230 -8.57 8.17 10.77
N GLY A 231 -8.08 6.95 11.04
CA GLY A 231 -8.89 5.79 11.43
C GLY A 231 -9.45 4.99 10.24
N ASN A 232 -9.29 5.44 9.00
CA ASN A 232 -9.83 4.73 7.85
C ASN A 232 -9.15 3.39 7.61
N LEU A 233 -7.83 3.27 7.82
CA LEU A 233 -7.15 1.98 7.67
C LEU A 233 -7.71 0.93 8.63
N GLN A 234 -7.97 1.31 9.88
CA GLN A 234 -8.59 0.41 10.85
C GLN A 234 -9.99 -0.02 10.44
N LYS A 235 -10.83 0.93 9.93
CA LYS A 235 -12.18 0.62 9.45
C LYS A 235 -12.13 -0.40 8.32
N VAL A 236 -11.25 -0.21 7.33
CA VAL A 236 -11.08 -1.14 6.22
C VAL A 236 -10.64 -2.52 6.70
N VAL A 237 -9.67 -2.60 7.60
CA VAL A 237 -9.21 -3.89 8.18
C VAL A 237 -10.34 -4.62 8.91
N LYS A 238 -11.22 -3.89 9.58
CA LYS A 238 -12.43 -4.44 10.21
C LYS A 238 -13.52 -4.84 9.20
N GLY A 239 -13.39 -4.44 7.94
CA GLY A 239 -14.35 -4.74 6.86
C GLY A 239 -15.47 -3.72 6.72
N GLU A 240 -15.30 -2.50 7.23
CA GLU A 240 -16.25 -1.42 6.99
C GLU A 240 -16.19 -0.96 5.53
N HIS A 241 -17.36 -0.69 4.95
CA HIS A 241 -17.49 -0.31 3.53
C HIS A 241 -17.34 1.21 3.37
N ILE A 242 -16.12 1.72 3.43
CA ILE A 242 -15.80 3.15 3.28
C ILE A 242 -15.17 3.50 1.94
N GLY A 243 -14.80 2.52 1.15
CA GLY A 243 -14.11 2.66 -0.14
C GLY A 243 -14.80 1.88 -1.26
N THR A 244 -14.01 1.49 -2.26
CA THR A 244 -14.43 0.65 -3.38
C THR A 244 -13.63 -0.65 -3.39
N ILE A 245 -14.32 -1.80 -3.40
CA ILE A 245 -13.69 -3.11 -3.62
C ILE A 245 -13.71 -3.45 -5.12
N VAL A 246 -12.60 -3.97 -5.63
CA VAL A 246 -12.49 -4.55 -6.98
C VAL A 246 -12.12 -6.03 -6.81
N GLU A 247 -13.00 -6.91 -7.26
CA GLU A 247 -12.84 -8.37 -7.14
C GLU A 247 -13.58 -9.10 -8.28
N ASN A 248 -13.44 -10.43 -8.41
CA ASN A 248 -14.16 -11.23 -9.42
C ASN A 248 -15.57 -11.58 -8.97
#